data_372d8c816a4bf2e00745bfbf46ec63ac
#
_entry.id   372d8c816a4bf2e00745bfbf46ec63ac
#
_cell.length_a   1.000
_cell.length_b   1.000
_cell.length_c   1.000
_cell.angle_alpha   90.00
_cell.angle_beta   90.00
_cell.angle_gamma   90.00
#
_symmetry.space_group_name_H-M   'P 1'
#
loop_
_entity.id
_entity.type
_entity.pdbx_description
1 polymer ?
#
loop_
_entity_poly.entity_id
_entity_poly.type
_entity_poly.pdbx_seq_one_letter_code
_entity_poly.pdbx_strand_id
1 'polypeptide(L)'
;MYLRTTLLALAMLLTPLVAHADYLDVITNKLKDGCSLDKYLGVVEEFRGVLKSQGYKYTVEIAPPFIGSDLSVVYWVGREPNFATFGEESDRWEAAIAKPATPEAKINEKLDACADNVSRSGSRTR
;
A
#
# COMPACT_ATOMS: atom_id res chain seq x y z
N MET A 1 -66.01 -8.32 19.46
CA MET A 1 -65.03 -7.25 19.35
C MET A 1 -63.68 -7.89 19.57
N TYR A 2 -62.99 -8.31 18.48
CA TYR A 2 -61.74 -9.08 18.56
C TYR A 2 -60.58 -8.15 18.31
N LEU A 3 -59.76 -7.91 19.34
CA LEU A 3 -58.53 -7.15 19.26
C LEU A 3 -57.43 -8.04 18.65
N ARG A 4 -57.06 -7.79 17.40
CA ARG A 4 -55.93 -8.45 16.75
C ARG A 4 -54.67 -7.68 17.09
N THR A 5 -53.86 -8.22 17.97
CA THR A 5 -52.54 -7.76 18.32
C THR A 5 -51.57 -8.25 17.24
N THR A 6 -51.13 -7.37 16.35
CA THR A 6 -50.08 -7.64 15.36
C THR A 6 -48.73 -7.46 16.04
N LEU A 7 -48.02 -8.55 16.35
CA LEU A 7 -46.63 -8.51 16.76
C LEU A 7 -45.77 -8.24 15.52
N LEU A 8 -45.21 -7.03 15.42
CA LEU A 8 -44.13 -6.74 14.49
C LEU A 8 -42.84 -7.31 15.07
N ALA A 9 -42.35 -8.41 14.49
CA ALA A 9 -41.04 -8.94 14.78
C ALA A 9 -39.98 -8.09 14.01
N LEU A 10 -39.30 -7.22 14.75
CA LEU A 10 -38.17 -6.44 14.25
C LEU A 10 -36.95 -7.36 14.16
N ALA A 11 -36.72 -7.97 13.00
CA ALA A 11 -35.50 -8.73 12.72
C ALA A 11 -34.35 -7.75 12.58
N MET A 12 -33.56 -7.55 13.63
CA MET A 12 -32.28 -6.88 13.56
C MET A 12 -31.32 -7.76 12.73
N LEU A 13 -31.07 -7.37 11.49
CA LEU A 13 -30.01 -7.90 10.67
C LEU A 13 -28.66 -7.45 11.27
N LEU A 14 -28.12 -8.29 12.16
CA LEU A 14 -26.72 -8.23 12.58
C LEU A 14 -25.86 -8.61 11.36
N THR A 15 -25.52 -7.63 10.54
CA THR A 15 -24.45 -7.81 9.56
C THR A 15 -23.15 -7.98 10.34
N PRO A 16 -22.45 -9.13 10.22
CA PRO A 16 -21.15 -9.26 10.84
C PRO A 16 -20.24 -8.21 10.20
N LEU A 17 -19.73 -7.27 11.00
CA LEU A 17 -18.58 -6.46 10.64
C LEU A 17 -17.40 -7.42 10.48
N VAL A 18 -17.17 -7.88 9.27
CA VAL A 18 -15.95 -8.61 8.94
C VAL A 18 -14.83 -7.58 9.06
N ALA A 19 -14.13 -7.60 10.17
CA ALA A 19 -12.89 -6.85 10.31
C ALA A 19 -11.90 -7.42 9.30
N HIS A 20 -11.76 -6.75 8.15
CA HIS A 20 -10.73 -7.08 7.19
C HIS A 20 -9.39 -6.68 7.79
N ALA A 21 -8.56 -7.69 8.10
CA ALA A 21 -7.17 -7.45 8.50
C ALA A 21 -6.40 -6.96 7.29
N ASP A 22 -6.00 -5.70 7.27
CA ASP A 22 -5.12 -5.15 6.26
C ASP A 22 -3.74 -5.83 6.35
N TYR A 23 -3.13 -6.03 5.20
CA TYR A 23 -1.73 -6.40 5.11
C TYR A 23 -0.87 -5.14 5.04
N LEU A 24 0.13 -5.03 5.90
CA LEU A 24 1.11 -3.96 5.91
C LEU A 24 2.42 -4.46 5.32
N ASP A 25 2.97 -3.68 4.41
CA ASP A 25 4.27 -3.88 3.79
C ASP A 25 5.17 -2.71 4.16
N VAL A 26 6.09 -2.92 5.09
CA VAL A 26 6.98 -1.87 5.59
C VAL A 26 8.37 -2.05 5.03
N ILE A 27 8.83 -1.07 4.27
CA ILE A 27 10.17 -1.06 3.67
C ILE A 27 10.95 0.11 4.24
N THR A 28 12.16 -0.17 4.72
CA THR A 28 13.12 0.86 5.07
C THR A 28 13.95 1.16 3.84
N ASN A 29 13.86 2.39 3.34
CA ASN A 29 14.61 2.86 2.19
C ASN A 29 15.68 3.84 2.63
N LYS A 30 16.86 3.75 2.01
CA LYS A 30 17.92 4.73 2.16
C LYS A 30 18.03 5.54 0.87
N LEU A 31 17.88 6.85 0.99
CA LEU A 31 18.05 7.76 -0.15
C LEU A 31 19.50 7.75 -0.62
N LYS A 32 19.69 7.66 -1.92
CA LYS A 32 21.01 7.72 -2.57
C LYS A 32 21.52 9.16 -2.63
N ASP A 33 22.82 9.31 -2.77
CA ASP A 33 23.43 10.60 -3.02
C ASP A 33 22.82 11.25 -4.27
N GLY A 34 22.44 12.53 -4.15
CA GLY A 34 21.77 13.25 -5.23
C GLY A 34 20.26 13.02 -5.35
N CYS A 35 19.67 12.22 -4.47
CA CYS A 35 18.22 12.11 -4.33
C CYS A 35 17.76 12.74 -3.01
N SER A 36 17.26 13.97 -3.07
CA SER A 36 16.66 14.62 -1.91
C SER A 36 15.32 13.97 -1.53
N LEU A 37 14.87 14.21 -0.31
CA LEU A 37 13.54 13.76 0.13
C LEU A 37 12.43 14.29 -0.80
N ASP A 38 12.47 15.56 -1.19
CA ASP A 38 11.47 16.15 -2.09
C ASP A 38 11.47 15.46 -3.45
N LYS A 39 12.64 15.16 -4.00
CA LYS A 39 12.75 14.40 -5.26
C LYS A 39 12.16 12.99 -5.11
N TYR A 40 12.48 12.30 -4.02
CA TYR A 40 11.95 10.98 -3.73
C TYR A 40 10.42 11.01 -3.60
N LEU A 41 9.87 11.97 -2.86
CA LEU A 41 8.41 12.14 -2.72
C LEU A 41 7.74 12.40 -4.08
N GLY A 42 8.38 13.16 -4.97
CA GLY A 42 7.90 13.35 -6.35
C GLY A 42 7.82 12.05 -7.13
N VAL A 43 8.84 11.19 -7.01
CA VAL A 43 8.83 9.85 -7.64
C VAL A 43 7.74 8.95 -7.04
N VAL A 44 7.52 9.03 -5.72
CA VAL A 44 6.43 8.28 -5.06
C VAL A 44 5.05 8.74 -5.55
N GLU A 45 4.85 10.03 -5.81
CA GLU A 45 3.59 10.50 -6.41
C GLU A 45 3.38 9.95 -7.83
N GLU A 46 4.43 9.90 -8.65
CA GLU A 46 4.36 9.24 -9.96
C GLU A 46 4.02 7.75 -9.82
N PHE A 47 4.61 7.05 -8.84
CA PHE A 47 4.32 5.66 -8.53
C PHE A 47 2.83 5.46 -8.17
N ARG A 48 2.28 6.30 -7.29
CA ARG A 48 0.85 6.30 -6.94
C ARG A 48 -0.04 6.46 -8.18
N GLY A 49 0.36 7.34 -9.10
CA GLY A 49 -0.31 7.52 -10.39
C GLY A 49 -0.31 6.26 -11.24
N VAL A 50 0.80 5.55 -11.32
CA VAL A 50 0.91 4.25 -12.02
C VAL A 50 0.01 3.21 -11.36
N LEU A 51 0.06 3.06 -10.05
CA LEU A 51 -0.81 2.12 -9.32
C LEU A 51 -2.28 2.35 -9.65
N LYS A 52 -2.72 3.60 -9.57
CA LYS A 52 -4.10 3.99 -9.87
C LYS A 52 -4.48 3.70 -11.32
N SER A 53 -3.65 4.08 -12.28
CA SER A 53 -3.93 3.90 -13.71
C SER A 53 -3.94 2.43 -14.12
N GLN A 54 -3.15 1.59 -13.48
CA GLN A 54 -3.05 0.16 -13.74
C GLN A 54 -4.00 -0.69 -12.87
N GLY A 55 -4.79 -0.06 -12.00
CA GLY A 55 -5.83 -0.72 -11.21
C GLY A 55 -5.29 -1.56 -10.05
N TYR A 56 -4.13 -1.22 -9.48
CA TYR A 56 -3.63 -1.82 -8.24
C TYR A 56 -4.44 -1.30 -7.04
N LYS A 57 -4.62 -2.17 -6.06
CA LYS A 57 -5.24 -1.83 -4.76
C LYS A 57 -4.20 -1.39 -3.72
N TYR A 58 -2.93 -1.67 -3.99
CA TYR A 58 -1.83 -1.27 -3.13
C TYR A 58 -1.79 0.24 -2.96
N THR A 59 -1.68 0.67 -1.72
CA THR A 59 -1.50 2.09 -1.36
C THR A 59 -0.21 2.25 -0.58
N VAL A 60 0.39 3.43 -0.63
CA VAL A 60 1.64 3.72 0.06
C VAL A 60 1.63 5.08 0.71
N GLU A 61 2.15 5.12 1.94
CA GLU A 61 2.49 6.33 2.68
C GLU A 61 4.00 6.34 2.93
N ILE A 62 4.59 7.52 2.89
CA ILE A 62 6.00 7.71 3.23
C ILE A 62 6.06 8.40 4.59
N ALA A 63 6.78 7.78 5.52
CA ALA A 63 7.11 8.35 6.81
C ALA A 63 8.59 8.73 6.83
N PRO A 64 8.93 10.01 6.60
CA PRO A 64 10.29 10.49 6.78
C PRO A 64 10.62 10.54 8.26
N PRO A 65 11.91 10.40 8.64
CA PRO A 65 12.32 10.53 10.03
C PRO A 65 12.11 11.97 10.50
N PHE A 66 11.38 12.14 11.60
CA PHE A 66 11.19 13.43 12.22
C PHE A 66 12.27 13.71 13.28
N ILE A 67 12.71 12.65 13.98
CA ILE A 67 13.79 12.67 14.96
C ILE A 67 14.64 11.43 14.69
N GLY A 68 15.94 11.61 14.54
CA GLY A 68 16.85 10.50 14.30
C GLY A 68 18.22 10.97 13.84
N SER A 69 19.16 10.04 13.83
CA SER A 69 20.56 10.30 13.45
C SER A 69 20.79 10.24 11.94
N ASP A 70 19.92 9.58 11.18
CA ASP A 70 20.07 9.42 9.73
C ASP A 70 18.81 9.92 9.00
N LEU A 71 18.86 11.14 8.50
CA LEU A 71 17.78 11.78 7.75
C LEU A 71 17.68 11.28 6.29
N SER A 72 18.60 10.43 5.85
CA SER A 72 18.54 9.78 4.53
C SER A 72 17.68 8.51 4.53
N VAL A 73 17.23 8.05 5.69
CA VAL A 73 16.36 6.88 5.83
C VAL A 73 14.90 7.32 5.82
N VAL A 74 14.09 6.67 5.00
CA VAL A 74 12.65 6.88 4.92
C VAL A 74 11.92 5.55 5.04
N TYR A 75 10.73 5.55 5.64
CA TYR A 75 9.90 4.37 5.77
C TYR A 75 8.78 4.42 4.75
N TRP A 76 8.70 3.37 3.96
CA TRP A 76 7.60 3.08 3.05
C TRP A 76 6.60 2.20 3.77
N VAL A 77 5.38 2.67 3.91
CA VAL A 77 4.29 1.93 4.55
C VAL A 77 3.24 1.62 3.50
N GLY A 78 3.35 0.43 2.93
CA GLY A 78 2.41 -0.11 1.97
C GLY A 78 1.23 -0.78 2.66
N ARG A 79 0.05 -0.72 2.04
CA ARG A 79 -1.17 -1.37 2.52
C ARG A 79 -1.88 -2.08 1.39
N GLU A 80 -2.37 -3.28 1.71
CA GLU A 80 -3.26 -4.07 0.86
C GLU A 80 -4.49 -4.53 1.65
N PRO A 81 -5.64 -4.76 1.00
CA PRO A 81 -6.83 -5.24 1.68
C PRO A 81 -6.62 -6.54 2.45
N ASN A 82 -5.72 -7.40 1.96
CA ASN A 82 -5.37 -8.67 2.60
C ASN A 82 -4.10 -9.26 1.98
N PHE A 83 -3.56 -10.32 2.59
CA PHE A 83 -2.33 -10.98 2.14
C PHE A 83 -2.46 -11.66 0.78
N ALA A 84 -3.64 -12.21 0.45
CA ALA A 84 -3.85 -12.86 -0.85
C ALA A 84 -3.76 -11.83 -2.00
N THR A 85 -4.43 -10.69 -1.85
CA THR A 85 -4.35 -9.57 -2.81
C THR A 85 -2.92 -9.07 -2.94
N PHE A 86 -2.19 -8.94 -1.83
CA PHE A 86 -0.77 -8.56 -1.86
C PHE A 86 0.06 -9.54 -2.69
N GLY A 87 -0.13 -10.85 -2.53
CA GLY A 87 0.56 -11.86 -3.32
C GLY A 87 0.24 -11.76 -4.82
N GLU A 88 -1.03 -11.66 -5.17
CA GLU A 88 -1.48 -11.53 -6.56
C GLU A 88 -0.93 -10.25 -7.23
N GLU A 89 -1.01 -9.12 -6.54
CA GLU A 89 -0.50 -7.85 -7.07
C GLU A 89 1.03 -7.81 -7.13
N SER A 90 1.72 -8.45 -6.19
CA SER A 90 3.18 -8.61 -6.24
C SER A 90 3.61 -9.42 -7.46
N ASP A 91 2.98 -10.55 -7.74
CA ASP A 91 3.27 -11.37 -8.92
C ASP A 91 3.00 -10.58 -10.21
N ARG A 92 1.92 -9.83 -10.25
CA ARG A 92 1.58 -8.95 -11.37
C ARG A 92 2.61 -7.85 -11.57
N TRP A 93 3.07 -7.22 -10.49
CA TRP A 93 4.11 -6.20 -10.52
C TRP A 93 5.42 -6.75 -11.05
N GLU A 94 5.89 -7.89 -10.53
CA GLU A 94 7.12 -8.56 -10.98
C GLU A 94 7.06 -8.90 -12.47
N ALA A 95 5.92 -9.41 -12.95
CA ALA A 95 5.73 -9.69 -14.38
C ALA A 95 5.74 -8.41 -15.23
N ALA A 96 5.22 -7.30 -14.71
CA ALA A 96 5.20 -6.02 -15.43
C ALA A 96 6.58 -5.37 -15.50
N ILE A 97 7.32 -5.32 -14.39
CA ILE A 97 8.68 -4.72 -14.37
C ILE A 97 9.69 -5.50 -15.21
N ALA A 98 9.45 -6.77 -15.47
CA ALA A 98 10.26 -7.57 -16.37
C ALA A 98 10.17 -7.10 -17.85
N LYS A 99 9.21 -6.25 -18.18
CA LYS A 99 8.96 -5.70 -19.52
C LYS A 99 9.32 -4.22 -19.55
N PRO A 100 10.45 -3.81 -20.17
CA PRO A 100 10.97 -2.43 -20.06
C PRO A 100 10.04 -1.32 -20.52
N ALA A 101 9.08 -1.64 -21.40
CA ALA A 101 8.14 -0.65 -21.96
C ALA A 101 6.95 -0.32 -21.03
N THR A 102 6.72 -1.10 -19.97
CA THR A 102 5.57 -0.91 -19.09
C THR A 102 5.72 0.33 -18.20
N PRO A 103 4.60 0.96 -17.79
CA PRO A 103 4.62 2.04 -16.81
C PRO A 103 5.28 1.62 -15.49
N GLU A 104 5.04 0.37 -15.06
CA GLU A 104 5.61 -0.22 -13.85
C GLU A 104 7.13 -0.28 -13.92
N ALA A 105 7.71 -0.76 -15.02
CA ALA A 105 9.16 -0.82 -15.20
C ALA A 105 9.80 0.56 -15.16
N LYS A 106 9.20 1.53 -15.83
CA LYS A 106 9.71 2.91 -15.88
C LYS A 106 9.72 3.58 -14.51
N ILE A 107 8.65 3.39 -13.72
CA ILE A 107 8.60 3.99 -12.38
C ILE A 107 9.51 3.24 -11.41
N ASN A 108 9.65 1.92 -11.56
CA ASN A 108 10.58 1.13 -10.76
C ASN A 108 12.03 1.59 -10.95
N GLU A 109 12.44 1.86 -12.18
CA GLU A 109 13.78 2.42 -12.47
C GLU A 109 14.01 3.76 -11.77
N LYS A 110 13.00 4.65 -11.73
CA LYS A 110 13.11 5.93 -11.03
C LYS A 110 13.23 5.75 -9.51
N LEU A 111 12.48 4.82 -8.92
CA LEU A 111 12.58 4.48 -7.50
C LEU A 111 13.97 3.93 -7.18
N ASP A 112 14.44 2.97 -7.96
CA ASP A 112 15.76 2.34 -7.78
C ASP A 112 16.92 3.33 -7.98
N ALA A 113 16.76 4.31 -8.86
CA ALA A 113 17.74 5.37 -9.05
C ALA A 113 17.82 6.34 -7.84
N CYS A 114 16.77 6.39 -7.02
CA CYS A 114 16.63 7.37 -5.94
C CYS A 114 16.88 6.77 -4.54
N ALA A 115 16.58 5.49 -4.32
CA ALA A 115 16.69 4.86 -3.02
C ALA A 115 17.04 3.37 -3.11
N ASP A 116 17.69 2.88 -2.06
CA ASP A 116 17.95 1.46 -1.85
C ASP A 116 17.02 0.89 -0.78
N ASN A 117 16.44 -0.28 -1.03
CA ASN A 117 15.73 -1.04 -0.02
C ASN A 117 16.72 -1.67 0.96
N VAL A 118 16.70 -1.22 2.20
CA VAL A 118 17.62 -1.72 3.25
C VAL A 118 17.00 -2.90 3.98
N SER A 119 15.70 -2.85 4.23
CA SER A 119 14.95 -3.95 4.83
C SER A 119 13.48 -3.91 4.43
N ARG A 120 12.81 -5.06 4.49
CA ARG A 120 11.38 -5.18 4.23
C ARG A 120 10.75 -6.15 5.21
N SER A 121 9.60 -5.80 5.74
CA SER A 121 8.80 -6.65 6.61
C SER A 121 7.32 -6.55 6.27
N GLY A 122 6.61 -7.67 6.43
CA GLY A 122 5.17 -7.73 6.26
C GLY A 122 4.48 -8.09 7.56
N SER A 123 3.30 -7.53 7.81
CA SER A 123 2.48 -7.85 8.97
C SER A 123 0.99 -7.76 8.66
N ARG A 124 0.18 -8.37 9.53
CA ARG A 124 -1.29 -8.23 9.49
C ARG A 124 -1.74 -7.36 10.65
N THR A 125 -2.62 -6.42 10.37
CA THR A 125 -3.33 -5.71 11.44
C THR A 125 -4.37 -6.65 12.06
N ARG A 126 -4.60 -6.52 13.37
CA ARG A 126 -5.60 -7.29 14.11
C ARG A 126 -6.67 -6.36 14.64
#